data_7e9dce0308a2e66620691f24bf155e8e
#
_entry.id   7e9dce0308a2e66620691f24bf155e8e
#
_cell.length_a   1.000
_cell.length_b   1.000
_cell.length_c   1.000
_cell.angle_alpha   90.00
_cell.angle_beta   90.00
_cell.angle_gamma   90.00
#
_symmetry.space_group_name_H-M   'P 1'
#
loop_
_entity.id
_entity.type
_entity.pdbx_description
1 polymer ?
#
loop_
_entity_poly.entity_id
_entity_poly.type
_entity_poly.pdbx_seq_one_letter_code
_entity_poly.pdbx_strand_id
1 'polypeptide(L)' 'QYAIYKVKHTAEEIQKAWATIFSGLLEAGYEVDPRPIFERYYGDNNEIDYCDICVPITLKK' A
#
# COMPACT_ATOMS: atom_id res chain seq x y z
N GLN A 1 -3.82 9.52 8.79
CA GLN A 1 -4.69 8.73 7.93
C GLN A 1 -3.86 7.84 7.02
N TYR A 2 -4.28 6.59 6.83
CA TYR A 2 -3.59 5.64 5.99
C TYR A 2 -4.50 5.13 4.88
N ALA A 3 -3.95 5.02 3.68
CA ALA A 3 -4.58 4.25 2.61
C ALA A 3 -4.07 2.81 2.73
N ILE A 4 -4.97 1.85 2.69
CA ILE A 4 -4.64 0.44 2.85
C ILE A 4 -5.02 -0.32 1.58
N TYR A 5 -4.06 -1.04 1.02
CA TYR A 5 -4.25 -1.79 -0.21
C TYR A 5 -3.88 -3.24 0.00
N LYS A 6 -4.81 -4.13 -0.30
CA LYS A 6 -4.58 -5.56 -0.18
C LYS A 6 -4.04 -6.10 -1.50
N VAL A 7 -2.87 -6.72 -1.47
CA VAL A 7 -2.23 -7.25 -2.66
C VAL A 7 -1.71 -8.66 -2.41
N LYS A 8 -1.49 -9.41 -3.48
CA LYS A 8 -0.84 -10.71 -3.36
C LYS A 8 0.60 -10.54 -2.90
N HIS A 9 1.02 -11.43 -2.01
CA HIS A 9 2.35 -11.39 -1.44
C HIS A 9 3.38 -12.01 -2.38
N THR A 10 3.58 -11.37 -3.52
CA THR A 10 4.64 -11.73 -4.47
C THR A 10 5.37 -10.46 -4.87
N ALA A 11 6.66 -10.58 -5.15
CA ALA A 11 7.47 -9.42 -5.52
C ALA A 11 6.88 -8.67 -6.72
N GLU A 12 6.42 -9.43 -7.71
CA GLU A 12 5.83 -8.87 -8.93
C GLU A 12 4.58 -8.05 -8.64
N GLU A 13 3.66 -8.63 -7.86
CA GLU A 13 2.41 -7.94 -7.53
C GLU A 13 2.65 -6.73 -6.64
N ILE A 14 3.58 -6.83 -5.72
CA ILE A 14 3.92 -5.72 -4.84
C ILE A 14 4.51 -4.55 -5.63
N GLN A 15 5.41 -4.83 -6.57
CA GLN A 15 5.98 -3.79 -7.42
C GLN A 15 4.93 -3.09 -8.26
N LYS A 16 4.03 -3.85 -8.87
CA LYS A 16 2.92 -3.29 -9.64
C LYS A 16 2.01 -2.44 -8.76
N ALA A 17 1.74 -2.93 -7.55
CA ALA A 17 0.89 -2.21 -6.61
C ALA A 17 1.47 -0.85 -6.24
N TRP A 18 2.77 -0.78 -5.96
CA TRP A 18 3.40 0.49 -5.62
C TRP A 18 3.19 1.55 -6.69
N ALA A 19 3.44 1.20 -7.94
CA ALA A 19 3.25 2.13 -9.05
C ALA A 19 1.79 2.59 -9.14
N THR A 20 0.85 1.66 -9.03
CA THR A 20 -0.58 1.96 -9.10
C THR A 20 -1.03 2.83 -7.93
N ILE A 21 -0.56 2.52 -6.73
CA ILE A 21 -0.93 3.23 -5.51
C ILE A 21 -0.52 4.71 -5.58
N PHE A 22 0.73 4.97 -5.91
CA PHE A 22 1.20 6.35 -5.96
C PHE A 22 0.49 7.15 -7.04
N SER A 23 0.32 6.58 -8.21
CA SER A 23 -0.39 7.23 -9.31
C SER A 23 -1.84 7.52 -8.92
N GLY A 24 -2.52 6.54 -8.34
CA GLY A 24 -3.91 6.68 -7.93
C GLY A 24 -4.10 7.73 -6.84
N LEU A 25 -3.19 7.78 -5.87
CA LEU A 25 -3.27 8.76 -4.80
C LEU A 25 -3.10 10.18 -5.33
N LEU A 26 -2.15 10.39 -6.23
CA LEU A 26 -1.94 11.69 -6.83
C LEU A 26 -3.16 12.15 -7.62
N GLU A 27 -3.75 11.25 -8.39
CA GLU A 27 -4.96 11.57 -9.17
C GLU A 27 -6.15 11.89 -8.27
N ALA A 28 -6.24 11.24 -7.12
CA ALA A 28 -7.32 11.46 -6.16
C ALA A 28 -7.11 12.70 -5.30
N GLY A 29 -5.98 13.38 -5.43
CA GLY A 29 -5.69 14.59 -4.68
C GLY A 29 -5.07 14.37 -3.32
N TYR A 30 -4.41 13.25 -3.10
CA TYR A 30 -3.71 12.97 -1.86
C TYR A 30 -2.21 13.12 -1.99
N GLU A 31 -1.57 13.43 -0.88
CA GLU A 31 -0.12 13.40 -0.78
C GLU A 31 0.30 12.28 0.17
N VAL A 32 1.44 11.68 -0.12
CA VAL A 32 2.01 10.69 0.78
C VAL A 32 2.78 11.44 1.87
N ASP A 33 2.45 11.16 3.12
CA ASP A 33 3.14 11.78 4.26
C ASP A 33 4.56 11.24 4.40
N PRO A 34 5.45 11.98 5.06
CA PRO A 34 6.82 11.51 5.30
C PRO A 34 6.94 10.43 6.36
N ARG A 35 5.83 9.97 6.92
CA ARG A 35 5.82 8.88 7.89
C ARG A 35 6.13 7.54 7.20
N PRO A 36 6.61 6.54 7.94
CA PRO A 36 6.97 5.27 7.34
C PRO A 36 5.80 4.58 6.64
N ILE A 37 6.09 4.03 5.47
CA ILE A 37 5.18 3.15 4.74
C ILE A 37 5.49 1.74 5.20
N PHE A 38 4.47 0.94 5.48
CA PHE A 38 4.72 -0.42 5.95
C PHE A 38 3.77 -1.42 5.30
N GLU A 39 4.17 -2.68 5.38
CA GLU A 39 3.38 -3.81 4.90
C GLU A 39 2.90 -4.60 6.11
N ARG A 40 1.67 -5.06 6.04
CA ARG A 40 1.07 -5.87 7.09
C ARG A 40 0.66 -7.21 6.50
N TYR A 41 1.12 -8.29 7.11
CA TYR A 41 0.92 -9.62 6.57
C TYR A 41 -0.18 -10.36 7.30
N TYR A 42 -0.92 -11.15 6.55
CA TYR A 42 -1.98 -11.99 7.08
C TYR A 42 -1.66 -13.45 6.85
N GLY A 43 -2.30 -14.31 7.59
CA GLY A 43 -2.29 -15.71 7.38
C GLY A 43 -1.52 -16.46 8.44
N ASP A 44 -1.68 -17.76 8.38
CA ASP A 44 -1.00 -18.67 9.29
C ASP A 44 0.39 -18.93 8.77
N ASN A 45 1.19 -19.34 9.65
CA ASN A 45 2.61 -19.66 9.61
C ASN A 45 3.28 -19.84 8.25
N ASN A 46 2.65 -20.52 7.31
CA ASN A 46 3.29 -20.86 6.05
C ASN A 46 2.54 -20.37 4.82
N GLU A 47 1.40 -19.73 5.04
CA GLU A 47 0.56 -19.33 3.93
C GLU A 47 0.21 -17.86 4.00
N ILE A 48 1.18 -17.02 3.73
CA ILE A 48 0.94 -15.59 3.60
C ILE A 48 0.65 -15.34 2.13
N ASP A 49 -0.61 -15.40 1.75
CA ASP A 49 -1.03 -15.19 0.38
C ASP A 49 -1.18 -13.71 0.04
N TYR A 50 -1.51 -12.90 1.04
CA TYR A 50 -1.80 -11.48 0.85
C TYR A 50 -1.14 -10.64 1.91
N CYS A 51 -0.88 -9.39 1.56
CA CYS A 51 -0.43 -8.39 2.52
C CYS A 51 -1.15 -7.07 2.26
N ASP A 52 -1.22 -6.23 3.29
CA ASP A 52 -1.69 -4.88 3.15
C ASP A 52 -0.50 -3.94 3.02
N ILE A 53 -0.58 -3.05 2.04
CA ILE A 53 0.38 -1.97 1.93
C ILE A 53 -0.30 -0.75 2.57
N CYS A 54 0.29 -0.26 3.65
CA CYS A 54 -0.27 0.84 4.42
C CYS A 54 0.54 2.11 4.15
N VAL A 55 -0.10 3.07 3.51
CA VAL A 55 0.54 4.32 3.08
C VAL A 55 -0.06 5.49 3.86
N PRO A 56 0.75 6.22 4.62
CA PRO A 56 0.24 7.42 5.30
C PRO A 56 -0.05 8.51 4.28
N ILE A 57 -1.25 9.08 4.35
CA ILE A 57 -1.69 10.06 3.37
C ILE A 57 -2.31 11.29 4.02
N THR A 58 -2.27 12.38 3.29
CA THR A 58 -2.93 13.63 3.65
C THR A 58 -3.67 14.14 2.42
N LEU A 59 -4.88 14.63 2.62
CA LEU A 59 -5.63 15.22 1.52
C LEU A 59 -4.95 16.52 1.09
N LYS A 60 -4.59 16.58 -0.16
CA LYS A 60 -3.98 17.76 -0.73
C LYS A 60 -5.07 18.74 -1.14
N LYS A 61 -4.97 19.94 -0.63
CA LYS A 61 -5.92 21.01 -1.00
C LYS A 61 -5.38 21.89 -2.09
#